data_fb5d51929404d7d5a407b2a9e6b7f9d8
#
_entry.id   fb5d51929404d7d5a407b2a9e6b7f9d8
#
_cell.length_a   1.000
_cell.length_b   1.000
_cell.length_c   1.000
_cell.angle_alpha   90.00
_cell.angle_beta   90.00
_cell.angle_gamma   90.00
#
_symmetry.space_group_name_H-M   'P 1'
#
loop_
_entity.id
_entity.type
_entity.pdbx_description
1 polymer ?
#
loop_
_entity_poly.entity_id
_entity_poly.type
_entity_poly.pdbx_seq_one_letter_code
_entity_poly.pdbx_strand_id
1 'polypeptide(L)'
;MAQYTKHPVAAPPTAPERESTGHLLLRGYIGLVLFATFAHSAVYNLVGEIGAFVTLIVFLISTLAIGVPMVARRRPAAFAWRRLPWAAIAYTALALLSVAWSQWRGATIITWFLLATVTVNALFIVHVLSWQEIVRALASAFKWILGLSLALELWVALVVRAPILPNFFVRPDGETNAHWYWVRGNLLDGGRIQGIVGNSNVLAIVCLFAILTFGVLFAARARWRTTLALWTLLAGYFFLRAGSATAYACAAAAVLVLVVALLMRRTKTPGARTRLYVVSIGGVAIAGAAAWLLREPLFALLGRSADLTGRSDTIWDKVLARAAEHPIFGNGFSSPWVPFDPAFAGWIEDHGITVFHAHNMWLDVLMQLGVVGVVLVALAYLSLLWRSWFFAVDRPRWDLKSDRTFSAITLLPSLFTVVLLVQGLTESTPIMLWGWMLLVMLTFKIKVVPLVGVGNG
;
A
#
# COMPACT_ATOMS: atom_id res chain seq x y z
N MET A 1 -40.87 23.72 -49.93
CA MET A 1 -39.87 22.67 -50.11
C MET A 1 -39.30 22.34 -48.70
N ALA A 2 -39.71 21.22 -48.13
CA ALA A 2 -39.22 20.76 -46.81
C ALA A 2 -37.88 20.06 -47.00
N GLN A 3 -36.82 20.61 -46.42
CA GLN A 3 -35.51 19.92 -46.36
C GLN A 3 -35.61 18.77 -45.37
N TYR A 4 -35.56 17.56 -45.88
CA TYR A 4 -35.35 16.35 -45.06
C TYR A 4 -33.93 16.39 -44.50
N THR A 5 -33.78 16.76 -43.23
CA THR A 5 -32.55 16.53 -42.50
C THR A 5 -32.42 15.01 -42.26
N LYS A 6 -31.52 14.36 -43.00
CA LYS A 6 -31.13 12.97 -42.70
C LYS A 6 -30.50 12.93 -41.31
N HIS A 7 -31.21 12.33 -40.35
CA HIS A 7 -30.57 11.96 -39.08
C HIS A 7 -29.40 11.01 -39.38
N PRO A 8 -28.21 11.26 -38.88
CA PRO A 8 -27.14 10.30 -39.03
C PRO A 8 -27.57 9.00 -38.37
N VAL A 9 -27.69 7.93 -39.18
CA VAL A 9 -27.91 6.58 -38.66
C VAL A 9 -26.73 6.28 -37.76
N ALA A 10 -26.96 6.02 -36.48
CA ALA A 10 -25.91 5.60 -35.58
C ALA A 10 -25.21 4.39 -36.20
N ALA A 11 -23.90 4.50 -36.42
CA ALA A 11 -23.13 3.38 -36.89
C ALA A 11 -23.40 2.17 -35.98
N PRO A 12 -23.59 0.97 -36.53
CA PRO A 12 -23.78 -0.23 -35.73
C PRO A 12 -22.62 -0.31 -34.71
N PRO A 13 -22.89 -0.72 -33.44
CA PRO A 13 -21.87 -0.83 -32.43
C PRO A 13 -20.76 -1.71 -33.01
N THR A 14 -19.56 -1.12 -33.16
CA THR A 14 -18.36 -1.86 -33.55
C THR A 14 -18.20 -3.00 -32.56
N ALA A 15 -18.04 -4.24 -33.06
CA ALA A 15 -17.73 -5.39 -32.22
C ALA A 15 -16.57 -4.99 -31.30
N PRO A 16 -16.62 -5.37 -30.00
CA PRO A 16 -15.55 -5.00 -29.06
C PRO A 16 -14.22 -5.44 -29.66
N GLU A 17 -13.34 -4.47 -29.93
CA GLU A 17 -12.00 -4.76 -30.42
C GLU A 17 -11.35 -5.77 -29.46
N ARG A 18 -10.92 -6.91 -30.00
CA ARG A 18 -10.19 -7.90 -29.22
C ARG A 18 -8.92 -7.25 -28.69
N GLU A 19 -8.77 -7.23 -27.37
CA GLU A 19 -7.57 -6.74 -26.72
C GLU A 19 -6.34 -7.44 -27.32
N SER A 20 -5.30 -6.67 -27.68
CA SER A 20 -4.11 -7.27 -28.29
C SER A 20 -3.40 -8.18 -27.29
N THR A 21 -2.86 -9.32 -27.78
CA THR A 21 -2.11 -10.27 -26.94
C THR A 21 -0.99 -9.58 -26.15
N GLY A 22 -0.31 -8.58 -26.76
CA GLY A 22 0.71 -7.81 -26.08
C GLY A 22 0.19 -7.02 -24.86
N HIS A 23 -1.03 -6.47 -24.95
CA HIS A 23 -1.63 -5.75 -23.83
C HIS A 23 -2.08 -6.70 -22.71
N LEU A 24 -2.59 -7.89 -23.07
CA LEU A 24 -2.91 -8.94 -22.09
C LEU A 24 -1.68 -9.42 -21.31
N LEU A 25 -0.58 -9.69 -22.02
CA LEU A 25 0.70 -10.08 -21.39
C LEU A 25 1.23 -8.98 -20.47
N LEU A 26 1.14 -7.73 -20.90
CA LEU A 26 1.55 -6.58 -20.10
C LEU A 26 0.74 -6.45 -18.80
N ARG A 27 -0.58 -6.63 -18.86
CA ARG A 27 -1.45 -6.66 -17.69
C ARG A 27 -1.14 -7.83 -16.77
N GLY A 28 -0.84 -9.00 -17.34
CA GLY A 28 -0.38 -10.18 -16.59
C GLY A 28 0.92 -9.90 -15.84
N TYR A 29 1.90 -9.32 -16.53
CA TYR A 29 3.17 -8.91 -15.93
C TYR A 29 2.97 -7.91 -14.77
N ILE A 30 2.17 -6.87 -14.97
CA ILE A 30 1.87 -5.89 -13.92
C ILE A 30 1.14 -6.54 -12.75
N GLY A 31 0.22 -7.45 -13.02
CA GLY A 31 -0.45 -8.24 -11.97
C GLY A 31 0.54 -9.06 -11.13
N LEU A 32 1.56 -9.65 -11.77
CA LEU A 32 2.65 -10.37 -11.09
C LEU A 32 3.52 -9.44 -10.25
N VAL A 33 3.90 -8.26 -10.77
CA VAL A 33 4.66 -7.24 -10.02
C VAL A 33 3.90 -6.78 -8.78
N LEU A 34 2.60 -6.49 -8.91
CA LEU A 34 1.75 -6.10 -7.78
C LEU A 34 1.63 -7.26 -6.78
N PHE A 35 1.37 -8.48 -7.24
CA PHE A 35 1.31 -9.66 -6.38
C PHE A 35 2.60 -9.83 -5.58
N ALA A 36 3.75 -9.87 -6.26
CA ALA A 36 5.05 -10.06 -5.60
C ALA A 36 5.39 -8.92 -4.64
N THR A 37 4.99 -7.67 -4.94
CA THR A 37 5.23 -6.53 -4.06
C THR A 37 4.36 -6.60 -2.79
N PHE A 38 3.07 -6.93 -2.90
CA PHE A 38 2.20 -7.09 -1.73
C PHE A 38 2.47 -8.38 -0.94
N ALA A 39 2.91 -9.42 -1.60
CA ALA A 39 3.27 -10.71 -1.00
C ALA A 39 4.80 -10.91 -0.90
N HIS A 40 5.58 -9.82 -0.77
CA HIS A 40 7.05 -9.90 -0.72
C HIS A 40 7.57 -10.87 0.32
N SER A 41 6.92 -10.94 1.49
CA SER A 41 7.28 -11.90 2.54
C SER A 41 7.06 -13.34 2.10
N ALA A 42 6.04 -13.62 1.27
CA ALA A 42 5.84 -14.94 0.69
C ALA A 42 6.97 -15.30 -0.27
N VAL A 43 7.43 -14.35 -1.10
CA VAL A 43 8.60 -14.55 -1.97
C VAL A 43 9.83 -14.84 -1.12
N TYR A 44 10.08 -14.03 -0.08
CA TYR A 44 11.19 -14.23 0.86
C TYR A 44 11.14 -15.61 1.54
N ASN A 45 9.99 -15.98 2.09
CA ASN A 45 9.79 -17.27 2.78
C ASN A 45 9.96 -18.48 1.85
N LEU A 46 9.66 -18.30 0.55
CA LEU A 46 9.72 -19.37 -0.44
C LEU A 46 11.14 -19.58 -1.01
N VAL A 47 11.84 -18.48 -1.35
CA VAL A 47 13.10 -18.53 -2.11
C VAL A 47 14.30 -17.96 -1.34
N GLY A 48 14.12 -17.55 -0.09
CA GLY A 48 15.16 -16.95 0.76
C GLY A 48 15.58 -15.55 0.32
N GLU A 49 16.61 -15.00 0.99
CA GLU A 49 17.08 -13.63 0.76
C GLU A 49 17.63 -13.43 -0.66
N ILE A 50 18.50 -14.33 -1.09
CA ILE A 50 19.14 -14.26 -2.42
C ILE A 50 18.08 -14.38 -3.52
N GLY A 51 17.16 -15.33 -3.39
CA GLY A 51 16.07 -15.51 -4.36
C GLY A 51 15.13 -14.32 -4.42
N ALA A 52 14.81 -13.69 -3.28
CA ALA A 52 14.01 -12.47 -3.22
C ALA A 52 14.72 -11.29 -3.90
N PHE A 53 16.02 -11.13 -3.68
CA PHE A 53 16.83 -10.10 -4.33
C PHE A 53 16.93 -10.32 -5.86
N VAL A 54 17.16 -11.57 -6.30
CA VAL A 54 17.15 -11.92 -7.72
C VAL A 54 15.80 -11.62 -8.36
N THR A 55 14.71 -11.94 -7.67
CA THR A 55 13.33 -11.63 -8.13
C THR A 55 13.15 -10.12 -8.34
N LEU A 56 13.67 -9.30 -7.43
CA LEU A 56 13.65 -7.84 -7.54
C LEU A 56 14.42 -7.34 -8.77
N ILE A 57 15.65 -7.89 -9.01
CA ILE A 57 16.45 -7.56 -10.19
C ILE A 57 15.70 -7.93 -11.48
N VAL A 58 15.11 -9.11 -11.54
CA VAL A 58 14.34 -9.57 -12.70
C VAL A 58 13.17 -8.61 -12.98
N PHE A 59 12.44 -8.17 -11.97
CA PHE A 59 11.36 -7.18 -12.15
C PHE A 59 11.89 -5.84 -12.64
N LEU A 60 13.01 -5.34 -12.11
CA LEU A 60 13.59 -4.09 -12.58
C LEU A 60 13.99 -4.17 -14.05
N ILE A 61 14.77 -5.21 -14.41
CA ILE A 61 15.25 -5.40 -15.79
C ILE A 61 14.06 -5.56 -16.75
N SER A 62 13.07 -6.39 -16.40
CA SER A 62 11.90 -6.62 -17.22
C SER A 62 11.09 -5.33 -17.42
N THR A 63 10.87 -4.56 -16.32
CA THR A 63 10.16 -3.28 -16.39
C THR A 63 10.90 -2.27 -17.27
N LEU A 64 12.23 -2.18 -17.16
CA LEU A 64 13.03 -1.28 -18.01
C LEU A 64 13.04 -1.75 -19.46
N ALA A 65 13.21 -3.05 -19.72
CA ALA A 65 13.21 -3.62 -21.07
C ALA A 65 11.87 -3.39 -21.80
N ILE A 66 10.75 -3.41 -21.10
CA ILE A 66 9.43 -3.11 -21.67
C ILE A 66 9.18 -1.61 -21.73
N GLY A 67 9.46 -0.89 -20.64
CA GLY A 67 9.09 0.51 -20.45
C GLY A 67 9.92 1.49 -21.27
N VAL A 68 11.24 1.30 -21.33
CA VAL A 68 12.13 2.21 -22.06
C VAL A 68 11.78 2.30 -23.55
N PRO A 69 11.59 1.20 -24.30
CA PRO A 69 11.15 1.28 -25.70
C PRO A 69 9.75 1.90 -25.86
N MET A 70 8.83 1.67 -24.91
CA MET A 70 7.50 2.27 -24.95
C MET A 70 7.54 3.79 -24.78
N VAL A 71 8.38 4.30 -23.89
CA VAL A 71 8.57 5.74 -23.68
C VAL A 71 9.33 6.36 -24.85
N ALA A 72 10.37 5.71 -25.35
CA ALA A 72 11.19 6.20 -26.46
C ALA A 72 10.41 6.32 -27.79
N ARG A 73 9.46 5.41 -28.04
CA ARG A 73 8.60 5.45 -29.24
C ARG A 73 7.52 6.53 -29.15
N ARG A 74 7.15 6.98 -27.95
CA ARG A 74 6.24 8.12 -27.77
C ARG A 74 7.05 9.40 -27.87
N ARG A 75 6.54 10.40 -28.63
CA ARG A 75 7.23 11.70 -28.80
C ARG A 75 7.57 12.29 -27.42
N PRO A 76 8.79 12.88 -27.22
CA PRO A 76 9.25 13.43 -25.95
C PRO A 76 8.27 14.40 -25.25
N ALA A 77 7.44 15.11 -26.04
CA ALA A 77 6.40 16.01 -25.54
C ALA A 77 5.32 15.31 -24.70
N ALA A 78 5.23 13.98 -24.73
CA ALA A 78 4.23 13.21 -24.00
C ALA A 78 4.64 12.88 -22.55
N PHE A 79 5.92 13.06 -22.16
CA PHE A 79 6.36 12.78 -20.81
C PHE A 79 6.08 13.97 -19.89
N ALA A 80 5.16 13.78 -18.97
CA ALA A 80 4.65 14.87 -18.11
C ALA A 80 5.60 15.16 -16.92
N TRP A 81 6.82 15.65 -17.18
CA TRP A 81 7.83 15.94 -16.15
C TRP A 81 7.27 16.76 -14.99
N ARG A 82 6.49 17.81 -15.26
CA ARG A 82 5.88 18.66 -14.22
C ARG A 82 4.87 17.93 -13.35
N ARG A 83 4.38 16.77 -13.79
CA ARG A 83 3.40 15.96 -13.09
C ARG A 83 4.02 14.85 -12.25
N LEU A 84 5.33 14.63 -12.31
CA LEU A 84 6.03 13.65 -11.49
C LEU A 84 5.80 13.90 -9.99
N PRO A 85 5.84 12.85 -9.16
CA PRO A 85 5.74 12.96 -7.70
C PRO A 85 7.08 13.42 -7.10
N TRP A 86 7.43 14.70 -7.32
CA TRP A 86 8.77 15.22 -7.04
C TRP A 86 9.24 15.02 -5.61
N ALA A 87 8.38 15.13 -4.60
CA ALA A 87 8.76 14.88 -3.22
C ALA A 87 9.21 13.42 -2.99
N ALA A 88 8.51 12.45 -3.60
CA ALA A 88 8.91 11.05 -3.54
C ALA A 88 10.21 10.78 -4.32
N ILE A 89 10.39 11.43 -5.48
CA ILE A 89 11.63 11.33 -6.25
C ILE A 89 12.79 11.95 -5.47
N ALA A 90 12.59 13.11 -4.85
CA ALA A 90 13.61 13.76 -4.01
C ALA A 90 13.98 12.90 -2.80
N TYR A 91 13.01 12.23 -2.18
CA TYR A 91 13.28 11.26 -1.12
C TYR A 91 14.12 10.07 -1.61
N THR A 92 13.77 9.51 -2.77
CA THR A 92 14.55 8.41 -3.38
C THR A 92 15.98 8.86 -3.74
N ALA A 93 16.14 10.11 -4.21
CA ALA A 93 17.45 10.69 -4.49
C ALA A 93 18.25 10.94 -3.21
N LEU A 94 17.62 11.47 -2.15
CA LEU A 94 18.27 11.67 -0.85
C LEU A 94 18.72 10.34 -0.25
N ALA A 95 17.90 9.29 -0.36
CA ALA A 95 18.26 7.95 0.07
C ALA A 95 19.51 7.41 -0.66
N LEU A 96 19.68 7.69 -1.96
CA LEU A 96 20.92 7.37 -2.69
C LEU A 96 22.09 8.22 -2.21
N LEU A 97 21.90 9.53 -2.13
CA LEU A 97 22.97 10.45 -1.70
C LEU A 97 23.47 10.11 -0.30
N SER A 98 22.60 9.55 0.56
CA SER A 98 22.98 9.15 1.91
C SER A 98 24.08 8.08 1.97
N VAL A 99 24.36 7.36 0.87
CA VAL A 99 25.53 6.46 0.77
C VAL A 99 26.85 7.18 1.11
N ALA A 100 26.95 8.47 0.80
CA ALA A 100 28.15 9.27 1.04
C ALA A 100 28.50 9.40 2.53
N TRP A 101 27.49 9.48 3.41
CA TRP A 101 27.67 9.63 4.86
C TRP A 101 27.15 8.46 5.68
N SER A 102 26.58 7.42 5.03
CA SER A 102 25.99 6.29 5.71
C SER A 102 26.99 5.53 6.58
N GLN A 103 26.55 5.19 7.78
CA GLN A 103 27.29 4.30 8.70
C GLN A 103 27.21 2.83 8.26
N TRP A 104 26.27 2.47 7.37
CA TRP A 104 26.02 1.12 6.80
C TRP A 104 25.85 1.18 5.28
N ARG A 105 26.90 1.58 4.59
CA ARG A 105 26.87 1.86 3.14
C ARG A 105 26.37 0.69 2.29
N GLY A 106 26.75 -0.53 2.64
CA GLY A 106 26.28 -1.75 1.95
C GLY A 106 24.77 -1.92 2.05
N ALA A 107 24.22 -1.81 3.26
CA ALA A 107 22.77 -1.85 3.49
C ALA A 107 22.03 -0.71 2.79
N THR A 108 22.62 0.50 2.77
CA THR A 108 22.06 1.66 2.06
C THR A 108 21.92 1.38 0.56
N ILE A 109 22.95 0.83 -0.08
CA ILE A 109 22.91 0.52 -1.52
C ILE A 109 21.85 -0.54 -1.81
N ILE A 110 21.78 -1.61 -1.04
CA ILE A 110 20.84 -2.72 -1.23
C ILE A 110 19.39 -2.21 -1.07
N THR A 111 19.13 -1.50 0.02
CA THR A 111 17.77 -1.02 0.31
C THR A 111 17.34 0.14 -0.57
N TRP A 112 18.28 0.99 -1.00
CA TRP A 112 18.01 1.98 -2.03
C TRP A 112 17.64 1.33 -3.37
N PHE A 113 18.33 0.26 -3.75
CA PHE A 113 18.01 -0.47 -4.97
C PHE A 113 16.58 -1.04 -4.94
N LEU A 114 16.14 -1.54 -3.77
CA LEU A 114 14.77 -1.95 -3.53
C LEU A 114 13.79 -0.78 -3.71
N LEU A 115 14.05 0.36 -3.07
CA LEU A 115 13.23 1.57 -3.15
C LEU A 115 13.14 2.10 -4.59
N ALA A 116 14.26 2.14 -5.31
CA ALA A 116 14.33 2.58 -6.70
C ALA A 116 13.54 1.65 -7.63
N THR A 117 13.68 0.33 -7.46
CA THR A 117 12.93 -0.67 -8.24
C THR A 117 11.43 -0.49 -8.07
N VAL A 118 10.97 -0.36 -6.83
CA VAL A 118 9.54 -0.14 -6.53
C VAL A 118 9.05 1.18 -7.12
N THR A 119 9.87 2.24 -7.07
CA THR A 119 9.56 3.55 -7.68
C THR A 119 9.42 3.45 -9.19
N VAL A 120 10.36 2.78 -9.86
CA VAL A 120 10.33 2.56 -11.33
C VAL A 120 9.09 1.76 -11.73
N ASN A 121 8.80 0.67 -11.01
CA ASN A 121 7.61 -0.13 -11.25
C ASN A 121 6.31 0.68 -11.07
N ALA A 122 6.21 1.51 -10.03
CA ALA A 122 5.05 2.38 -9.80
C ALA A 122 4.84 3.39 -10.94
N LEU A 123 5.91 4.05 -11.40
CA LEU A 123 5.87 4.99 -12.52
C LEU A 123 5.46 4.29 -13.84
N PHE A 124 6.00 3.10 -14.08
CA PHE A 124 5.67 2.28 -15.24
C PHE A 124 4.18 1.88 -15.25
N ILE A 125 3.66 1.35 -14.15
CA ILE A 125 2.25 0.95 -14.02
C ILE A 125 1.33 2.12 -14.33
N VAL A 126 1.61 3.30 -13.78
CA VAL A 126 0.83 4.53 -14.01
C VAL A 126 0.83 4.95 -15.46
N HIS A 127 1.97 4.80 -16.13
CA HIS A 127 2.13 5.20 -17.54
C HIS A 127 1.37 4.30 -18.51
N VAL A 128 1.27 3.02 -18.16
CA VAL A 128 0.73 1.97 -19.03
C VAL A 128 -0.75 1.74 -18.83
N LEU A 129 -1.20 1.65 -17.56
CA LEU A 129 -2.58 1.27 -17.22
C LEU A 129 -3.49 2.48 -16.99
N SER A 130 -4.75 2.37 -17.40
CA SER A 130 -5.84 3.25 -16.99
C SER A 130 -6.22 3.06 -15.51
N TRP A 131 -7.05 3.96 -14.95
CA TRP A 131 -7.56 3.81 -13.58
C TRP A 131 -8.30 2.48 -13.36
N GLN A 132 -9.14 2.11 -14.32
CA GLN A 132 -9.91 0.87 -14.21
C GLN A 132 -9.01 -0.37 -14.23
N GLU A 133 -7.99 -0.36 -15.09
CA GLU A 133 -7.02 -1.45 -15.19
C GLU A 133 -6.15 -1.56 -13.94
N ILE A 134 -5.71 -0.44 -13.35
CA ILE A 134 -4.98 -0.44 -12.06
C ILE A 134 -5.83 -1.10 -10.96
N VAL A 135 -7.09 -0.68 -10.83
CA VAL A 135 -7.98 -1.23 -9.78
C VAL A 135 -8.27 -2.72 -10.03
N ARG A 136 -8.43 -3.14 -11.30
CA ARG A 136 -8.59 -4.56 -11.66
C ARG A 136 -7.31 -5.37 -11.40
N ALA A 137 -6.14 -4.81 -11.69
CA ALA A 137 -4.86 -5.47 -11.42
C ALA A 137 -4.62 -5.65 -9.92
N LEU A 138 -4.90 -4.62 -9.10
CA LEU A 138 -4.89 -4.72 -7.64
C LEU A 138 -5.87 -5.79 -7.15
N ALA A 139 -7.12 -5.79 -7.65
CA ALA A 139 -8.10 -6.79 -7.30
C ALA A 139 -7.63 -8.22 -7.67
N SER A 140 -6.98 -8.39 -8.81
CA SER A 140 -6.41 -9.67 -9.22
C SER A 140 -5.29 -10.11 -8.28
N ALA A 141 -4.34 -9.22 -7.96
CA ALA A 141 -3.26 -9.51 -7.03
C ALA A 141 -3.79 -9.93 -5.65
N PHE A 142 -4.76 -9.19 -5.11
CA PHE A 142 -5.39 -9.53 -3.82
C PHE A 142 -6.14 -10.87 -3.85
N LYS A 143 -6.84 -11.19 -4.95
CA LYS A 143 -7.48 -12.52 -5.09
C LYS A 143 -6.45 -13.64 -5.04
N TRP A 144 -5.32 -13.49 -5.72
CA TRP A 144 -4.25 -14.48 -5.66
C TRP A 144 -3.66 -14.61 -4.26
N ILE A 145 -3.40 -13.48 -3.57
CA ILE A 145 -2.89 -13.51 -2.19
C ILE A 145 -3.88 -14.22 -1.26
N LEU A 146 -5.17 -13.86 -1.32
CA LEU A 146 -6.20 -14.46 -0.48
C LEU A 146 -6.42 -15.94 -0.81
N GLY A 147 -6.48 -16.30 -2.09
CA GLY A 147 -6.69 -17.68 -2.53
C GLY A 147 -5.53 -18.59 -2.14
N LEU A 148 -4.30 -18.15 -2.38
CA LEU A 148 -3.10 -18.89 -1.97
C LEU A 148 -2.94 -18.95 -0.45
N SER A 149 -3.33 -17.89 0.27
CA SER A 149 -3.36 -17.90 1.74
C SER A 149 -4.35 -18.92 2.27
N LEU A 150 -5.55 -19.01 1.68
CA LEU A 150 -6.53 -20.02 2.06
C LEU A 150 -6.01 -21.42 1.78
N ALA A 151 -5.45 -21.65 0.60
CA ALA A 151 -4.91 -22.95 0.21
C ALA A 151 -3.76 -23.38 1.16
N LEU A 152 -2.84 -22.47 1.48
CA LEU A 152 -1.71 -22.75 2.39
C LEU A 152 -2.19 -23.02 3.82
N GLU A 153 -3.09 -22.19 4.36
CA GLU A 153 -3.63 -22.40 5.72
C GLU A 153 -4.42 -23.71 5.82
N LEU A 154 -5.22 -24.06 4.80
CA LEU A 154 -5.93 -25.34 4.75
C LEU A 154 -4.96 -26.53 4.64
N TRP A 155 -3.94 -26.43 3.80
CA TRP A 155 -2.94 -27.47 3.65
C TRP A 155 -2.19 -27.71 4.97
N VAL A 156 -1.78 -26.64 5.67
CA VAL A 156 -1.11 -26.77 6.97
C VAL A 156 -2.07 -27.35 8.00
N ALA A 157 -3.30 -26.91 8.09
CA ALA A 157 -4.26 -27.37 9.09
C ALA A 157 -4.71 -28.83 8.89
N LEU A 158 -4.91 -29.28 7.64
CA LEU A 158 -5.51 -30.58 7.35
C LEU A 158 -4.49 -31.66 7.03
N VAL A 159 -3.37 -31.29 6.38
CA VAL A 159 -2.37 -32.25 5.87
C VAL A 159 -1.14 -32.29 6.76
N VAL A 160 -0.48 -31.12 6.95
CA VAL A 160 0.78 -31.05 7.71
C VAL A 160 0.52 -31.21 9.21
N ARG A 161 -0.55 -30.60 9.71
CA ARG A 161 -0.98 -30.62 11.13
C ARG A 161 0.11 -30.17 12.12
N ALA A 162 1.03 -29.34 11.65
CA ALA A 162 2.11 -28.76 12.43
C ALA A 162 2.50 -27.41 11.81
N PRO A 163 3.02 -26.45 12.62
CA PRO A 163 3.54 -25.19 12.09
C PRO A 163 4.68 -25.43 11.09
N ILE A 164 4.73 -24.62 10.02
CA ILE A 164 5.80 -24.68 9.01
C ILE A 164 6.71 -23.47 9.12
N LEU A 165 8.02 -23.71 8.90
CA LEU A 165 9.06 -22.69 8.82
C LEU A 165 9.18 -22.15 7.38
N PRO A 166 9.77 -20.94 7.18
CA PRO A 166 10.19 -20.49 5.87
C PRO A 166 11.22 -21.46 5.26
N ASN A 167 11.21 -21.60 3.93
CA ASN A 167 12.25 -22.33 3.24
C ASN A 167 13.61 -21.67 3.52
N PHE A 168 14.68 -22.50 3.61
CA PHE A 168 16.04 -22.03 3.90
C PHE A 168 16.24 -21.44 5.31
N PHE A 169 15.22 -21.44 6.17
CA PHE A 169 15.40 -21.05 7.56
C PHE A 169 16.13 -22.16 8.34
N VAL A 170 17.26 -21.79 8.92
CA VAL A 170 18.02 -22.70 9.81
C VAL A 170 17.57 -22.43 11.24
N ARG A 171 16.91 -23.42 11.82
CA ARG A 171 16.46 -23.32 13.21
C ARG A 171 17.63 -23.52 14.16
N PRO A 172 17.84 -22.64 15.17
CA PRO A 172 18.80 -22.87 16.24
C PRO A 172 18.46 -24.16 17.01
N ASP A 173 19.49 -24.92 17.37
CA ASP A 173 19.33 -26.19 18.07
C ASP A 173 18.67 -26.00 19.45
N GLY A 174 17.63 -26.80 19.70
CA GLY A 174 16.90 -26.82 20.99
C GLY A 174 15.94 -25.67 21.21
N GLU A 175 15.88 -24.68 20.34
CA GLU A 175 15.00 -23.51 20.50
C GLU A 175 13.71 -23.61 19.69
N THR A 176 12.63 -23.08 20.24
CA THR A 176 11.34 -22.91 19.55
C THR A 176 10.83 -21.50 19.77
N ASN A 177 10.55 -20.79 18.70
CA ASN A 177 9.94 -19.47 18.78
C ASN A 177 8.75 -19.40 17.80
N ALA A 178 7.58 -19.05 18.33
CA ALA A 178 6.36 -18.96 17.54
C ALA A 178 6.46 -17.91 16.41
N HIS A 179 7.38 -16.93 16.49
CA HIS A 179 7.56 -15.89 15.48
C HIS A 179 8.40 -16.34 14.29
N TRP A 180 9.09 -17.49 14.37
CA TRP A 180 9.86 -18.04 13.25
C TRP A 180 9.01 -18.75 12.22
N TYR A 181 7.79 -19.19 12.60
CA TYR A 181 6.95 -19.97 11.70
C TYR A 181 6.31 -19.10 10.61
N TRP A 182 6.39 -19.57 9.38
CA TRP A 182 5.68 -18.99 8.24
C TRP A 182 4.17 -19.10 8.44
N VAL A 183 3.67 -20.30 8.75
CA VAL A 183 2.26 -20.56 9.10
C VAL A 183 2.19 -21.41 10.36
N ARG A 184 1.37 -20.99 11.30
CA ARG A 184 1.28 -21.61 12.63
C ARG A 184 0.24 -22.72 12.73
N GLY A 185 -0.58 -22.96 11.69
CA GLY A 185 -1.64 -23.96 11.71
C GLY A 185 -2.88 -23.56 12.51
N ASN A 186 -3.08 -22.29 12.77
CA ASN A 186 -4.15 -21.77 13.63
C ASN A 186 -5.54 -21.70 12.98
N LEU A 187 -5.71 -22.20 11.75
CA LEU A 187 -6.95 -22.03 10.99
C LEU A 187 -8.16 -22.65 11.72
N LEU A 188 -7.99 -23.85 12.24
CA LEU A 188 -9.05 -24.63 12.92
C LEU A 188 -8.99 -24.50 14.44
N ASP A 189 -7.79 -24.37 15.03
CA ASP A 189 -7.56 -24.41 16.48
C ASP A 189 -7.76 -23.04 17.15
N GLY A 190 -8.11 -22.00 16.38
CA GLY A 190 -8.21 -20.63 16.88
C GLY A 190 -6.86 -19.89 16.82
N GLY A 191 -6.84 -18.64 17.28
CA GLY A 191 -5.66 -17.79 17.20
C GLY A 191 -5.51 -17.06 15.86
N ARG A 192 -4.39 -16.35 15.71
CA ARG A 192 -4.14 -15.48 14.56
C ARG A 192 -3.56 -16.27 13.39
N ILE A 193 -4.09 -16.01 12.18
CA ILE A 193 -3.60 -16.59 10.93
C ILE A 193 -2.62 -15.65 10.22
N GLN A 194 -1.69 -16.22 9.45
CA GLN A 194 -0.63 -15.48 8.76
C GLN A 194 -0.77 -15.49 7.23
N GLY A 195 -1.42 -16.49 6.66
CA GLY A 195 -1.50 -16.70 5.21
C GLY A 195 -0.12 -16.84 4.57
N ILE A 196 -0.06 -16.66 3.24
CA ILE A 196 1.23 -16.72 2.51
C ILE A 196 2.21 -15.61 2.92
N VAL A 197 1.71 -14.48 3.42
CA VAL A 197 2.57 -13.34 3.82
C VAL A 197 3.30 -13.57 5.15
N GLY A 198 3.02 -14.65 5.86
CA GLY A 198 3.76 -15.06 7.06
C GLY A 198 3.66 -14.13 8.26
N ASN A 199 2.79 -13.11 8.20
CA ASN A 199 2.60 -12.14 9.28
C ASN A 199 1.14 -11.69 9.34
N SER A 200 0.53 -11.87 10.51
CA SER A 200 -0.89 -11.54 10.71
C SER A 200 -1.20 -10.05 10.54
N ASN A 201 -0.28 -9.14 10.94
CA ASN A 201 -0.48 -7.70 10.77
C ASN A 201 -0.46 -7.32 9.28
N VAL A 202 0.47 -7.88 8.52
CA VAL A 202 0.57 -7.68 7.06
C VAL A 202 -0.66 -8.26 6.36
N LEU A 203 -1.07 -9.48 6.73
CA LEU A 203 -2.28 -10.10 6.18
C LEU A 203 -3.52 -9.23 6.40
N ALA A 204 -3.71 -8.71 7.62
CA ALA A 204 -4.84 -7.85 7.95
C ALA A 204 -4.90 -6.58 7.07
N ILE A 205 -3.78 -5.91 6.86
CA ILE A 205 -3.71 -4.71 6.01
C ILE A 205 -3.95 -5.06 4.53
N VAL A 206 -3.39 -6.16 4.03
CA VAL A 206 -3.68 -6.65 2.66
C VAL A 206 -5.17 -6.97 2.50
N CYS A 207 -5.79 -7.61 3.50
CA CYS A 207 -7.24 -7.84 3.52
C CYS A 207 -8.04 -6.54 3.51
N LEU A 208 -7.63 -5.52 4.26
CA LEU A 208 -8.29 -4.21 4.24
C LEU A 208 -8.20 -3.56 2.85
N PHE A 209 -7.03 -3.53 2.22
CA PHE A 209 -6.89 -3.04 0.85
C PHE A 209 -7.72 -3.85 -0.15
N ALA A 210 -7.82 -5.17 0.03
CA ALA A 210 -8.67 -6.03 -0.79
C ALA A 210 -10.16 -5.66 -0.63
N ILE A 211 -10.65 -5.52 0.60
CA ILE A 211 -12.04 -5.12 0.91
C ILE A 211 -12.36 -3.77 0.26
N LEU A 212 -11.49 -2.77 0.41
CA LEU A 212 -11.67 -1.45 -0.18
C LEU A 212 -11.70 -1.51 -1.72
N THR A 213 -10.79 -2.30 -2.32
CA THR A 213 -10.71 -2.47 -3.78
C THR A 213 -11.95 -3.18 -4.33
N PHE A 214 -12.35 -4.29 -3.71
CA PHE A 214 -13.54 -5.05 -4.13
C PHE A 214 -14.80 -4.24 -3.91
N GLY A 215 -14.92 -3.50 -2.78
CA GLY A 215 -16.04 -2.62 -2.48
C GLY A 215 -16.20 -1.51 -3.51
N VAL A 216 -15.12 -0.87 -3.92
CA VAL A 216 -15.12 0.16 -4.98
C VAL A 216 -15.52 -0.42 -6.33
N LEU A 217 -15.00 -1.59 -6.71
CA LEU A 217 -15.42 -2.29 -7.94
C LEU A 217 -16.89 -2.72 -7.89
N PHE A 218 -17.36 -3.20 -6.76
CA PHE A 218 -18.76 -3.56 -6.56
C PHE A 218 -19.69 -2.34 -6.72
N ALA A 219 -19.31 -1.19 -6.12
CA ALA A 219 -20.04 0.07 -6.24
C ALA A 219 -19.98 0.65 -7.66
N ALA A 220 -18.88 0.43 -8.39
CA ALA A 220 -18.73 0.80 -9.79
C ALA A 220 -19.51 -0.09 -10.76
N ARG A 221 -20.35 -1.00 -10.25
CA ARG A 221 -21.16 -1.96 -11.01
C ARG A 221 -20.35 -2.86 -11.93
N ALA A 222 -19.18 -3.32 -11.47
CA ALA A 222 -18.38 -4.29 -12.20
C ALA A 222 -19.17 -5.57 -12.51
N ARG A 223 -18.85 -6.21 -13.62
CA ARG A 223 -19.59 -7.33 -14.22
C ARG A 223 -19.72 -8.56 -13.28
N TRP A 224 -18.76 -8.76 -12.37
CA TRP A 224 -18.63 -9.95 -11.50
C TRP A 224 -18.97 -9.66 -10.03
N ARG A 225 -20.15 -9.06 -9.76
CA ARG A 225 -20.51 -8.59 -8.41
C ARG A 225 -20.58 -9.74 -7.39
N THR A 226 -21.15 -10.87 -7.74
CA THR A 226 -21.23 -12.04 -6.85
C THR A 226 -19.84 -12.54 -6.47
N THR A 227 -18.95 -12.70 -7.45
CA THR A 227 -17.57 -13.10 -7.20
C THR A 227 -16.83 -12.07 -6.33
N LEU A 228 -17.03 -10.76 -6.54
CA LEU A 228 -16.46 -9.73 -5.69
C LEU A 228 -16.99 -9.81 -4.26
N ALA A 229 -18.28 -10.10 -4.07
CA ALA A 229 -18.86 -10.28 -2.73
C ALA A 229 -18.23 -11.48 -2.01
N LEU A 230 -18.06 -12.63 -2.69
CA LEU A 230 -17.40 -13.80 -2.10
C LEU A 230 -15.94 -13.51 -1.70
N TRP A 231 -15.17 -12.81 -2.54
CA TRP A 231 -13.81 -12.41 -2.19
C TRP A 231 -13.77 -11.38 -1.06
N THR A 232 -14.77 -10.51 -0.98
CA THR A 232 -14.90 -9.57 0.15
C THR A 232 -15.21 -10.30 1.46
N LEU A 233 -16.06 -11.33 1.42
CA LEU A 233 -16.34 -12.16 2.59
C LEU A 233 -15.09 -12.92 3.05
N LEU A 234 -14.34 -13.51 2.13
CA LEU A 234 -13.07 -14.19 2.46
C LEU A 234 -12.05 -13.21 3.05
N ALA A 235 -11.90 -12.02 2.43
CA ALA A 235 -11.02 -10.97 2.95
C ALA A 235 -11.47 -10.52 4.35
N GLY A 236 -12.78 -10.35 4.59
CA GLY A 236 -13.36 -10.04 5.89
C GLY A 236 -13.07 -11.11 6.95
N TYR A 237 -13.24 -12.38 6.59
CA TYR A 237 -12.89 -13.51 7.46
C TYR A 237 -11.40 -13.48 7.85
N PHE A 238 -10.49 -13.32 6.88
CA PHE A 238 -9.05 -13.24 7.15
C PHE A 238 -8.69 -11.98 7.96
N PHE A 239 -9.31 -10.85 7.67
CA PHE A 239 -9.13 -9.60 8.42
C PHE A 239 -9.42 -9.79 9.91
N LEU A 240 -10.56 -10.41 10.24
CA LEU A 240 -10.95 -10.72 11.62
C LEU A 240 -10.00 -11.75 12.27
N ARG A 241 -9.69 -12.83 11.54
CA ARG A 241 -8.81 -13.89 12.06
C ARG A 241 -7.35 -13.47 12.21
N ALA A 242 -6.90 -12.50 11.42
CA ALA A 242 -5.57 -11.91 11.58
C ALA A 242 -5.45 -11.04 12.84
N GLY A 243 -6.54 -10.47 13.35
CA GLY A 243 -6.62 -9.84 14.67
C GLY A 243 -5.61 -8.70 14.89
N SER A 244 -5.47 -7.77 13.93
CA SER A 244 -4.52 -6.65 14.02
C SER A 244 -5.18 -5.38 14.51
N ALA A 245 -4.79 -4.88 15.68
CA ALA A 245 -5.30 -3.62 16.23
C ALA A 245 -5.03 -2.42 15.30
N THR A 246 -3.83 -2.35 14.71
CA THR A 246 -3.50 -1.35 13.69
C THR A 246 -4.45 -1.41 12.51
N ALA A 247 -4.74 -2.61 12.01
CA ALA A 247 -5.64 -2.76 10.87
C ALA A 247 -7.09 -2.38 11.23
N TYR A 248 -7.55 -2.63 12.45
CA TYR A 248 -8.85 -2.15 12.93
C TYR A 248 -8.92 -0.63 12.99
N ALA A 249 -7.87 0.04 13.50
CA ALA A 249 -7.77 1.50 13.49
C ALA A 249 -7.77 2.06 12.06
N CYS A 250 -7.02 1.43 11.14
CA CYS A 250 -7.02 1.77 9.72
C CYS A 250 -8.41 1.62 9.08
N ALA A 251 -9.12 0.55 9.39
CA ALA A 251 -10.48 0.31 8.89
C ALA A 251 -11.46 1.36 9.41
N ALA A 252 -11.42 1.70 10.70
CA ALA A 252 -12.25 2.75 11.28
C ALA A 252 -11.99 4.11 10.61
N ALA A 253 -10.72 4.47 10.40
CA ALA A 253 -10.34 5.69 9.71
C ALA A 253 -10.79 5.69 8.23
N ALA A 254 -10.68 4.55 7.54
CA ALA A 254 -11.15 4.41 6.16
C ALA A 254 -12.68 4.56 6.05
N VAL A 255 -13.43 3.98 7.00
CA VAL A 255 -14.90 4.15 7.08
C VAL A 255 -15.27 5.61 7.32
N LEU A 256 -14.59 6.29 8.25
CA LEU A 256 -14.82 7.70 8.53
C LEU A 256 -14.58 8.55 7.27
N VAL A 257 -13.44 8.38 6.60
CA VAL A 257 -13.11 9.10 5.36
C VAL A 257 -14.12 8.80 4.27
N LEU A 258 -14.58 7.55 4.14
CA LEU A 258 -15.61 7.17 3.18
C LEU A 258 -16.92 7.89 3.45
N VAL A 259 -17.40 7.90 4.71
CA VAL A 259 -18.64 8.58 5.11
C VAL A 259 -18.55 10.07 4.82
N VAL A 260 -17.47 10.73 5.25
CA VAL A 260 -17.25 12.16 5.02
C VAL A 260 -17.20 12.47 3.51
N ALA A 261 -16.50 11.65 2.72
CA ALA A 261 -16.44 11.85 1.26
C ALA A 261 -17.81 11.70 0.59
N LEU A 262 -18.60 10.72 1.01
CA LEU A 262 -19.97 10.52 0.48
C LEU A 262 -20.91 11.68 0.87
N LEU A 263 -20.79 12.18 2.10
CA LEU A 263 -21.54 13.37 2.54
C LEU A 263 -21.10 14.61 1.77
N MET A 264 -19.79 14.82 1.57
CA MET A 264 -19.25 15.93 0.76
C MET A 264 -19.79 15.93 -0.67
N ARG A 265 -19.92 14.75 -1.30
CA ARG A 265 -20.52 14.61 -2.65
C ARG A 265 -21.99 15.02 -2.71
N ARG A 266 -22.70 15.01 -1.59
CA ARG A 266 -24.11 15.41 -1.49
C ARG A 266 -24.30 16.91 -1.20
N THR A 267 -23.24 17.61 -0.77
CA THR A 267 -23.35 19.06 -0.47
C THR A 267 -23.55 19.87 -1.74
N LYS A 268 -24.56 20.75 -1.73
CA LYS A 268 -24.91 21.60 -2.88
C LYS A 268 -24.43 23.04 -2.73
N THR A 269 -24.09 23.48 -1.51
CA THR A 269 -23.69 24.86 -1.21
C THR A 269 -22.33 24.91 -0.52
N PRO A 270 -21.52 25.97 -0.76
CA PRO A 270 -20.23 26.16 -0.08
C PRO A 270 -20.36 26.16 1.44
N GLY A 271 -21.38 26.82 1.99
CA GLY A 271 -21.60 26.89 3.44
C GLY A 271 -21.93 25.53 4.08
N ALA A 272 -22.68 24.64 3.40
CA ALA A 272 -22.90 23.28 3.86
C ALA A 272 -21.60 22.48 3.87
N ARG A 273 -20.76 22.68 2.86
CA ARG A 273 -19.45 22.02 2.74
C ARG A 273 -18.51 22.47 3.86
N THR A 274 -18.41 23.78 4.13
CA THR A 274 -17.59 24.33 5.21
C THR A 274 -18.03 23.76 6.57
N ARG A 275 -19.35 23.75 6.84
CA ARG A 275 -19.89 23.16 8.09
C ARG A 275 -19.51 21.70 8.23
N LEU A 276 -19.60 20.91 7.15
CA LEU A 276 -19.22 19.51 7.19
C LEU A 276 -17.73 19.31 7.47
N TYR A 277 -16.83 20.15 6.92
CA TYR A 277 -15.41 20.14 7.28
C TYR A 277 -15.20 20.43 8.76
N VAL A 278 -15.81 21.49 9.29
CA VAL A 278 -15.67 21.86 10.70
C VAL A 278 -16.15 20.72 11.63
N VAL A 279 -17.34 20.17 11.33
CA VAL A 279 -17.90 19.04 12.12
C VAL A 279 -17.00 17.81 12.01
N SER A 280 -16.49 17.48 10.81
CA SER A 280 -15.64 16.30 10.63
C SER A 280 -14.30 16.46 11.34
N ILE A 281 -13.64 17.62 11.22
CA ILE A 281 -12.36 17.91 11.88
C ILE A 281 -12.56 17.94 13.40
N GLY A 282 -13.58 18.63 13.88
CA GLY A 282 -13.92 18.66 15.31
C GLY A 282 -14.24 17.27 15.86
N GLY A 283 -15.02 16.48 15.13
CA GLY A 283 -15.34 15.10 15.51
C GLY A 283 -14.09 14.20 15.57
N VAL A 284 -13.17 14.33 14.62
CA VAL A 284 -11.89 13.60 14.64
C VAL A 284 -11.02 14.05 15.83
N ALA A 285 -10.96 15.34 16.11
CA ALA A 285 -10.20 15.85 17.26
C ALA A 285 -10.77 15.34 18.61
N ILE A 286 -12.09 15.37 18.76
CA ILE A 286 -12.78 14.85 19.96
C ILE A 286 -12.58 13.33 20.08
N ALA A 287 -12.77 12.59 18.99
CA ALA A 287 -12.57 11.14 18.99
C ALA A 287 -11.10 10.75 19.29
N GLY A 288 -10.13 11.51 18.75
CA GLY A 288 -8.71 11.33 19.05
C GLY A 288 -8.38 11.61 20.52
N ALA A 289 -8.91 12.71 21.08
CA ALA A 289 -8.75 13.03 22.49
C ALA A 289 -9.39 11.95 23.39
N ALA A 290 -10.60 11.51 23.07
CA ALA A 290 -11.27 10.43 23.79
C ALA A 290 -10.49 9.11 23.71
N ALA A 291 -9.99 8.74 22.52
CA ALA A 291 -9.15 7.55 22.34
C ALA A 291 -7.85 7.64 23.16
N TRP A 292 -7.24 8.81 23.26
CA TRP A 292 -6.06 9.02 24.09
C TRP A 292 -6.36 8.91 25.58
N LEU A 293 -7.45 9.54 26.04
CA LEU A 293 -7.88 9.47 27.46
C LEU A 293 -8.31 8.07 27.88
N LEU A 294 -8.95 7.34 26.95
CA LEU A 294 -9.46 5.98 27.18
C LEU A 294 -8.50 4.90 26.64
N ARG A 295 -7.24 5.23 26.40
CA ARG A 295 -6.30 4.27 25.78
C ARG A 295 -6.15 2.97 26.57
N GLU A 296 -6.04 3.05 27.89
CA GLU A 296 -5.88 1.86 28.75
C GLU A 296 -7.06 0.87 28.65
N PRO A 297 -8.33 1.29 28.86
CA PRO A 297 -9.45 0.37 28.68
C PRO A 297 -9.64 -0.08 27.23
N LEU A 298 -9.31 0.75 26.23
CA LEU A 298 -9.37 0.35 24.82
C LEU A 298 -8.34 -0.72 24.49
N PHE A 299 -7.10 -0.61 24.97
CA PHE A 299 -6.08 -1.64 24.77
C PHE A 299 -6.41 -2.91 25.55
N ALA A 300 -6.91 -2.80 26.78
CA ALA A 300 -7.36 -3.95 27.58
C ALA A 300 -8.49 -4.72 26.88
N LEU A 301 -9.45 -4.02 26.25
CA LEU A 301 -10.51 -4.65 25.44
C LEU A 301 -9.96 -5.44 24.25
N LEU A 302 -8.83 -5.02 23.70
CA LEU A 302 -8.13 -5.72 22.63
C LEU A 302 -7.14 -6.79 23.12
N GLY A 303 -7.10 -7.05 24.45
CA GLY A 303 -6.17 -7.98 25.07
C GLY A 303 -4.71 -7.55 24.96
N ARG A 304 -4.45 -6.22 24.99
CA ARG A 304 -3.11 -5.63 24.84
C ARG A 304 -2.81 -4.64 25.96
N SER A 305 -1.53 -4.42 26.21
CA SER A 305 -1.07 -3.35 27.10
C SER A 305 -1.08 -1.98 26.40
N ALA A 306 -1.25 -0.91 27.17
CA ALA A 306 -1.30 0.47 26.65
C ALA A 306 0.07 1.02 26.24
N ASP A 307 1.16 0.32 26.56
CA ASP A 307 2.55 0.63 26.20
C ASP A 307 2.89 0.28 24.73
N LEU A 308 1.89 0.06 23.91
CA LEU A 308 2.04 -0.37 22.52
C LEU A 308 2.85 -1.68 22.37
N THR A 309 2.67 -2.60 23.35
CA THR A 309 3.38 -3.90 23.39
C THR A 309 4.90 -3.78 23.53
N GLY A 310 5.39 -2.84 24.37
CA GLY A 310 6.80 -2.64 24.65
C GLY A 310 7.59 -1.89 23.59
N ARG A 311 6.93 -1.41 22.51
CA ARG A 311 7.62 -0.71 21.40
C ARG A 311 8.20 0.63 21.82
N SER A 312 7.56 1.37 22.77
CA SER A 312 8.05 2.65 23.26
C SER A 312 9.41 2.50 23.91
N ASP A 313 9.54 1.57 24.87
CA ASP A 313 10.71 1.49 25.75
C ASP A 313 11.86 0.66 25.14
N THR A 314 11.55 -0.26 24.23
CA THR A 314 12.57 -1.14 23.65
C THR A 314 13.03 -0.71 22.25
N ILE A 315 12.14 -0.23 21.39
CA ILE A 315 12.45 0.09 20.01
C ILE A 315 12.64 1.59 19.83
N TRP A 316 11.63 2.39 20.22
CA TRP A 316 11.63 3.82 19.89
C TRP A 316 12.70 4.61 20.62
N ASP A 317 13.00 4.28 21.89
CA ASP A 317 14.08 4.94 22.66
C ASP A 317 15.43 4.73 21.99
N LYS A 318 15.75 3.49 21.55
CA LYS A 318 16.98 3.20 20.82
C LYS A 318 17.04 3.89 19.45
N VAL A 319 15.91 3.94 18.73
CA VAL A 319 15.81 4.63 17.44
C VAL A 319 16.01 6.13 17.59
N LEU A 320 15.39 6.74 18.60
CA LEU A 320 15.52 8.17 18.89
C LEU A 320 16.94 8.53 19.35
N ALA A 321 17.56 7.67 20.19
CA ALA A 321 18.94 7.88 20.60
C ALA A 321 19.90 7.89 19.39
N ARG A 322 19.74 6.93 18.46
CA ARG A 322 20.55 6.90 17.22
C ARG A 322 20.19 8.07 16.27
N ALA A 323 18.92 8.48 16.21
CA ALA A 323 18.52 9.65 15.41
C ALA A 323 19.13 10.96 15.93
N ALA A 324 19.34 11.09 17.26
CA ALA A 324 19.94 12.28 17.88
C ALA A 324 21.42 12.46 17.54
N GLU A 325 22.13 11.41 17.09
CA GLU A 325 23.53 11.51 16.66
C GLU A 325 23.67 12.35 15.37
N HIS A 326 22.72 12.23 14.45
CA HIS A 326 22.73 12.92 13.16
C HIS A 326 21.32 13.46 12.79
N PRO A 327 20.79 14.47 13.52
CA PRO A 327 19.37 14.84 13.45
C PRO A 327 18.95 15.46 12.11
N ILE A 328 19.85 16.08 11.34
CA ILE A 328 19.50 16.79 10.11
C ILE A 328 19.42 15.85 8.91
N PHE A 329 20.46 15.05 8.65
CA PHE A 329 20.57 14.18 7.49
C PHE A 329 20.50 12.69 7.81
N GLY A 330 20.44 12.33 9.10
CA GLY A 330 20.37 10.96 9.57
C GLY A 330 21.67 10.17 9.41
N ASN A 331 21.58 8.88 9.74
CA ASN A 331 22.71 7.96 9.79
C ASN A 331 22.97 7.19 8.48
N GLY A 332 22.10 7.37 7.47
CA GLY A 332 22.12 6.64 6.20
C GLY A 332 20.84 5.82 6.00
N PHE A 333 20.36 5.73 4.76
CA PHE A 333 19.16 5.00 4.41
C PHE A 333 19.34 3.48 4.59
N SER A 334 18.36 2.84 5.26
CA SER A 334 18.23 1.37 5.30
C SER A 334 16.78 1.02 5.63
N SER A 335 15.94 0.83 4.62
CA SER A 335 14.53 0.50 4.80
C SER A 335 14.11 -0.65 3.87
N PRO A 336 13.91 -1.87 4.44
CA PRO A 336 14.07 -2.30 5.85
C PRO A 336 15.53 -2.30 6.33
N TRP A 337 15.74 -2.34 7.65
CA TRP A 337 17.07 -2.58 8.23
C TRP A 337 17.55 -3.97 7.82
N VAL A 338 18.83 -4.06 7.47
CA VAL A 338 19.40 -5.29 6.92
C VAL A 338 19.96 -6.14 8.06
N PRO A 339 19.36 -7.29 8.40
CA PRO A 339 19.71 -8.05 9.61
C PRO A 339 21.14 -8.61 9.65
N PHE A 340 21.77 -8.78 8.50
CA PHE A 340 23.16 -9.24 8.39
C PHE A 340 24.20 -8.11 8.40
N ASP A 341 23.76 -6.84 8.38
CA ASP A 341 24.67 -5.71 8.57
C ASP A 341 25.02 -5.59 10.06
N PRO A 342 26.32 -5.48 10.45
CA PRO A 342 26.74 -5.40 11.85
C PRO A 342 26.05 -4.27 12.64
N ALA A 343 25.61 -3.20 11.98
CA ALA A 343 24.92 -2.10 12.63
C ALA A 343 23.50 -2.45 13.10
N PHE A 344 22.90 -3.49 12.55
CA PHE A 344 21.53 -3.93 12.85
C PHE A 344 21.46 -5.35 13.44
N ALA A 345 22.47 -6.19 13.23
CA ALA A 345 22.50 -7.55 13.77
C ALA A 345 22.44 -7.52 15.31
N GLY A 346 21.35 -8.02 15.90
CA GLY A 346 21.14 -8.01 17.35
C GLY A 346 21.00 -6.63 18.00
N TRP A 347 20.92 -5.54 17.21
CA TRP A 347 20.81 -4.18 17.76
C TRP A 347 19.54 -3.98 18.58
N ILE A 348 18.42 -4.40 18.04
CA ILE A 348 17.14 -4.42 18.75
C ILE A 348 16.52 -5.79 18.54
N GLU A 349 16.19 -6.45 19.63
CA GLU A 349 15.49 -7.72 19.60
C GLU A 349 14.10 -7.57 20.24
N ASP A 350 13.09 -8.08 19.58
CA ASP A 350 11.73 -8.18 20.07
C ASP A 350 11.27 -9.64 19.94
N HIS A 351 10.83 -10.23 21.04
CA HIS A 351 10.43 -11.65 21.09
C HIS A 351 11.50 -12.61 20.55
N GLY A 352 12.79 -12.33 20.78
CA GLY A 352 13.91 -13.17 20.32
C GLY A 352 14.16 -13.14 18.82
N ILE A 353 13.74 -12.05 18.15
CA ILE A 353 13.98 -11.80 16.72
C ILE A 353 14.57 -10.40 16.56
N THR A 354 15.63 -10.29 15.77
CA THR A 354 16.17 -8.97 15.37
C THR A 354 15.12 -8.18 14.60
N VAL A 355 14.80 -7.00 15.10
CA VAL A 355 13.85 -6.07 14.50
C VAL A 355 14.45 -5.43 13.24
N PHE A 356 13.67 -5.33 12.19
CA PHE A 356 14.13 -4.83 10.88
C PHE A 356 13.48 -3.50 10.47
N HIS A 357 12.79 -2.81 11.40
CA HIS A 357 12.25 -1.45 11.24
C HIS A 357 11.74 -0.89 12.57
N ALA A 358 11.57 0.43 12.64
CA ALA A 358 11.16 1.13 13.87
C ALA A 358 9.70 0.88 14.31
N HIS A 359 8.87 0.16 13.56
CA HIS A 359 7.41 0.08 13.76
C HIS A 359 6.74 1.46 13.88
N ASN A 360 7.32 2.46 13.25
CA ASN A 360 6.80 3.82 13.07
C ASN A 360 7.56 4.46 11.91
N MET A 361 6.86 4.79 10.83
CA MET A 361 7.52 5.30 9.63
C MET A 361 8.24 6.64 9.85
N TRP A 362 7.73 7.47 10.75
CA TRP A 362 8.32 8.80 11.00
C TRP A 362 9.63 8.69 11.77
N LEU A 363 9.68 7.84 12.79
CA LEU A 363 10.90 7.56 13.56
C LEU A 363 11.93 6.83 12.71
N ASP A 364 11.48 5.91 11.87
CA ASP A 364 12.34 5.18 10.96
C ASP A 364 13.03 6.12 9.96
N VAL A 365 12.28 7.04 9.34
CA VAL A 365 12.83 8.06 8.44
C VAL A 365 13.74 9.04 9.19
N LEU A 366 13.34 9.45 10.41
CA LEU A 366 14.13 10.38 11.23
C LEU A 366 15.52 9.82 11.53
N MET A 367 15.61 8.55 11.92
CA MET A 367 16.90 7.88 12.18
C MET A 367 17.75 7.76 10.92
N GLN A 368 17.13 7.41 9.79
CA GLN A 368 17.85 7.11 8.56
C GLN A 368 18.27 8.36 7.78
N LEU A 369 17.36 9.33 7.59
CA LEU A 369 17.54 10.49 6.72
C LEU A 369 17.28 11.82 7.44
N GLY A 370 17.16 11.81 8.76
CA GLY A 370 17.01 13.00 9.59
C GLY A 370 15.73 13.78 9.30
N VAL A 371 15.69 15.01 9.79
CA VAL A 371 14.57 15.95 9.57
C VAL A 371 14.33 16.19 8.08
N VAL A 372 15.38 16.24 7.26
CA VAL A 372 15.26 16.43 5.80
C VAL A 372 14.45 15.28 5.18
N GLY A 373 14.73 14.03 5.55
CA GLY A 373 13.96 12.88 5.10
C GLY A 373 12.49 12.95 5.55
N VAL A 374 12.25 13.29 6.82
CA VAL A 374 10.90 13.47 7.38
C VAL A 374 10.10 14.52 6.61
N VAL A 375 10.71 15.67 6.31
CA VAL A 375 10.06 16.74 5.52
C VAL A 375 9.69 16.24 4.13
N LEU A 376 10.58 15.52 3.44
CA LEU A 376 10.28 14.99 2.10
C LEU A 376 9.15 13.95 2.11
N VAL A 377 9.13 13.03 3.08
CA VAL A 377 8.05 12.07 3.24
C VAL A 377 6.75 12.77 3.60
N ALA A 378 6.79 13.75 4.51
CA ALA A 378 5.62 14.55 4.86
C ALA A 378 5.04 15.28 3.64
N LEU A 379 5.88 15.94 2.83
CA LEU A 379 5.46 16.59 1.59
C LEU A 379 4.86 15.60 0.58
N ALA A 380 5.44 14.39 0.46
CA ALA A 380 4.91 13.35 -0.42
C ALA A 380 3.50 12.90 0.03
N TYR A 381 3.33 12.60 1.32
CA TYR A 381 2.03 12.20 1.89
C TYR A 381 1.00 13.34 1.89
N LEU A 382 1.39 14.57 2.21
CA LEU A 382 0.51 15.74 2.12
C LEU A 382 0.05 15.99 0.68
N SER A 383 0.97 15.85 -0.30
CA SER A 383 0.59 15.94 -1.72
C SER A 383 -0.40 14.85 -2.12
N LEU A 384 -0.20 13.61 -1.67
CA LEU A 384 -1.14 12.51 -1.93
C LEU A 384 -2.48 12.75 -1.22
N LEU A 385 -2.47 13.10 0.06
CA LEU A 385 -3.68 13.37 0.85
C LEU A 385 -4.54 14.45 0.21
N TRP A 386 -3.94 15.62 -0.08
CA TRP A 386 -4.61 16.73 -0.71
C TRP A 386 -5.24 16.35 -2.05
N ARG A 387 -4.47 15.73 -2.94
CA ARG A 387 -4.93 15.38 -4.28
C ARG A 387 -5.96 14.27 -4.27
N SER A 388 -5.75 13.23 -3.47
CA SER A 388 -6.68 12.11 -3.38
C SER A 388 -8.02 12.55 -2.80
N TRP A 389 -8.00 13.47 -1.82
CA TRP A 389 -9.22 14.03 -1.27
C TRP A 389 -10.06 14.77 -2.31
N PHE A 390 -9.44 15.74 -3.02
CA PHE A 390 -10.16 16.47 -4.06
C PHE A 390 -10.56 15.60 -5.25
N PHE A 391 -9.76 14.61 -5.58
CA PHE A 391 -10.13 13.59 -6.56
C PHE A 391 -11.37 12.78 -6.14
N ALA A 392 -11.54 12.56 -4.83
CA ALA A 392 -12.70 11.84 -4.30
C ALA A 392 -13.97 12.69 -4.26
N VAL A 393 -13.88 13.98 -3.89
CA VAL A 393 -15.05 14.81 -3.55
C VAL A 393 -15.38 15.88 -4.56
N ASP A 394 -14.46 16.25 -5.47
CA ASP A 394 -14.65 17.31 -6.47
C ASP A 394 -14.84 16.75 -7.87
N ARG A 395 -15.48 17.59 -8.70
CA ARG A 395 -15.54 17.42 -10.14
C ARG A 395 -14.65 18.45 -10.81
N PRO A 396 -14.05 18.14 -11.97
CA PRO A 396 -13.38 19.14 -12.78
C PRO A 396 -14.36 20.24 -13.18
N ARG A 397 -13.87 21.47 -13.37
CA ARG A 397 -14.68 22.63 -13.73
C ARG A 397 -15.52 22.44 -14.99
N TRP A 398 -15.03 21.68 -15.97
CA TRP A 398 -15.74 21.40 -17.21
C TRP A 398 -16.83 20.33 -17.07
N ASP A 399 -16.87 19.57 -15.96
CA ASP A 399 -17.89 18.55 -15.66
C ASP A 399 -18.92 19.02 -14.62
N LEU A 400 -18.84 20.26 -14.15
CA LEU A 400 -19.75 20.81 -13.11
C LEU A 400 -21.21 20.84 -13.51
N LYS A 401 -21.49 20.91 -14.81
CA LYS A 401 -22.86 20.94 -15.38
C LYS A 401 -23.36 19.57 -15.82
N SER A 402 -22.55 18.52 -15.63
CA SER A 402 -22.88 17.17 -16.04
C SER A 402 -23.75 16.48 -14.97
N ASP A 403 -24.83 15.84 -15.40
CA ASP A 403 -25.67 14.99 -14.55
C ASP A 403 -25.03 13.61 -14.28
N ARG A 404 -23.80 13.43 -14.69
CA ARG A 404 -23.08 12.17 -14.49
C ARG A 404 -22.83 11.91 -13.01
N THR A 405 -23.03 10.68 -12.60
CA THR A 405 -22.73 10.23 -11.24
C THR A 405 -21.22 10.21 -10.98
N PHE A 406 -20.81 10.46 -9.74
CA PHE A 406 -19.41 10.26 -9.34
C PHE A 406 -19.00 8.81 -9.56
N SER A 407 -17.81 8.59 -10.11
CA SER A 407 -17.22 7.26 -10.14
C SER A 407 -16.84 6.79 -8.73
N ALA A 408 -17.17 5.55 -8.38
CA ALA A 408 -16.72 4.96 -7.11
C ALA A 408 -15.19 4.80 -7.06
N ILE A 409 -14.54 4.61 -8.21
CA ILE A 409 -13.08 4.44 -8.31
C ILE A 409 -12.33 5.65 -7.74
N THR A 410 -12.89 6.86 -7.83
CA THR A 410 -12.21 8.06 -7.31
C THR A 410 -12.10 8.11 -5.79
N LEU A 411 -12.82 7.26 -5.06
CA LEU A 411 -12.69 7.10 -3.61
C LEU A 411 -11.43 6.34 -3.21
N LEU A 412 -10.99 5.38 -4.03
CA LEU A 412 -9.93 4.44 -3.66
C LEU A 412 -8.61 5.11 -3.23
N PRO A 413 -8.10 6.15 -3.94
CA PRO A 413 -6.87 6.82 -3.51
C PRO A 413 -6.96 7.44 -2.12
N SER A 414 -8.08 8.08 -1.75
CA SER A 414 -8.26 8.67 -0.42
C SER A 414 -8.34 7.59 0.67
N LEU A 415 -9.06 6.50 0.40
CA LEU A 415 -9.17 5.37 1.32
C LEU A 415 -7.81 4.70 1.55
N PHE A 416 -7.03 4.49 0.50
CA PHE A 416 -5.68 3.95 0.61
C PHE A 416 -4.74 4.91 1.35
N THR A 417 -4.84 6.20 1.07
CA THR A 417 -4.00 7.23 1.72
C THR A 417 -4.21 7.24 3.23
N VAL A 418 -5.47 7.20 3.70
CA VAL A 418 -5.73 7.21 5.14
C VAL A 418 -5.25 5.91 5.81
N VAL A 419 -5.39 4.76 5.14
CA VAL A 419 -4.84 3.49 5.64
C VAL A 419 -3.33 3.59 5.80
N LEU A 420 -2.60 4.09 4.79
CA LEU A 420 -1.15 4.27 4.85
C LEU A 420 -0.71 5.23 5.96
N LEU A 421 -1.41 6.37 6.13
CA LEU A 421 -1.08 7.36 7.16
C LEU A 421 -1.30 6.82 8.58
N VAL A 422 -2.44 6.16 8.83
CA VAL A 422 -2.72 5.58 10.14
C VAL A 422 -1.78 4.42 10.44
N GLN A 423 -1.53 3.55 9.46
CA GLN A 423 -0.57 2.46 9.62
C GLN A 423 0.84 2.98 9.90
N GLY A 424 1.24 4.09 9.28
CA GLY A 424 2.57 4.69 9.46
C GLY A 424 2.87 5.20 10.88
N LEU A 425 1.85 5.31 11.74
CA LEU A 425 2.02 5.63 13.15
C LEU A 425 2.50 4.42 13.98
N THR A 426 2.29 3.19 13.47
CA THR A 426 2.59 1.95 14.20
C THR A 426 3.36 0.93 13.37
N GLU A 427 3.69 1.24 12.13
CA GLU A 427 4.46 0.38 11.22
C GLU A 427 5.24 1.24 10.22
N SER A 428 6.38 0.72 9.73
CA SER A 428 7.19 1.43 8.71
C SER A 428 6.85 1.01 7.27
N THR A 429 5.99 0.03 7.08
CA THR A 429 5.58 -0.47 5.74
C THR A 429 5.05 0.61 4.77
N PRO A 430 4.45 1.74 5.20
CA PRO A 430 4.04 2.80 4.28
C PRO A 430 5.19 3.47 3.51
N ILE A 431 6.43 3.40 3.99
CA ILE A 431 7.64 3.90 3.28
C ILE A 431 8.41 2.79 2.58
N MET A 432 7.93 1.55 2.64
CA MET A 432 8.58 0.38 2.08
C MET A 432 7.70 -0.27 1.01
N LEU A 433 8.31 -1.00 0.08
CA LEU A 433 7.65 -1.93 -0.85
C LEU A 433 6.28 -1.46 -1.36
N TRP A 434 5.22 -2.18 -1.03
CA TRP A 434 3.86 -1.88 -1.49
C TRP A 434 3.31 -0.55 -0.98
N GLY A 435 3.69 -0.10 0.22
CA GLY A 435 3.29 1.20 0.74
C GLY A 435 3.88 2.34 -0.08
N TRP A 436 5.19 2.28 -0.35
CA TRP A 436 5.87 3.22 -1.23
C TRP A 436 5.37 3.16 -2.66
N MET A 437 5.14 1.95 -3.19
CA MET A 437 4.55 1.76 -4.52
C MET A 437 3.20 2.46 -4.63
N LEU A 438 2.30 2.28 -3.66
CA LEU A 438 1.00 2.95 -3.64
C LEU A 438 1.12 4.46 -3.57
N LEU A 439 2.00 5.00 -2.70
CA LEU A 439 2.24 6.44 -2.58
C LEU A 439 2.65 7.04 -3.94
N VAL A 440 3.67 6.48 -4.58
CA VAL A 440 4.19 6.97 -5.87
C VAL A 440 3.14 6.81 -6.97
N MET A 441 2.55 5.62 -7.07
CA MET A 441 1.56 5.27 -8.09
C MET A 441 0.31 6.17 -8.01
N LEU A 442 -0.28 6.33 -6.84
CA LEU A 442 -1.50 7.11 -6.67
C LEU A 442 -1.23 8.60 -6.85
N THR A 443 -0.13 9.14 -6.29
CA THR A 443 0.24 10.55 -6.47
C THR A 443 0.44 10.89 -7.93
N PHE A 444 1.17 10.04 -8.66
CA PHE A 444 1.46 10.28 -10.07
C PHE A 444 0.21 10.09 -10.92
N LYS A 445 -0.58 9.04 -10.68
CA LYS A 445 -1.78 8.75 -11.48
C LYS A 445 -2.82 9.86 -11.39
N ILE A 446 -3.07 10.42 -10.20
CA ILE A 446 -4.02 11.54 -10.03
C ILE A 446 -3.53 12.77 -10.79
N LYS A 447 -2.20 13.03 -10.79
CA LYS A 447 -1.64 14.18 -11.54
C LYS A 447 -1.73 14.02 -13.06
N VAL A 448 -1.54 12.81 -13.57
CA VAL A 448 -1.51 12.54 -15.02
C VAL A 448 -2.92 12.40 -15.58
N VAL A 449 -3.78 11.68 -14.85
CA VAL A 449 -5.17 11.39 -15.25
C VAL A 449 -6.11 11.80 -14.12
N PRO A 450 -6.46 13.10 -14.00
CA PRO A 450 -7.29 13.62 -12.93
C PRO A 450 -8.77 13.23 -13.04
N LEU A 451 -9.11 12.30 -13.93
CA LEU A 451 -10.45 11.80 -14.19
C LEU A 451 -10.44 10.30 -14.37
N VAL A 452 -11.44 9.64 -13.79
CA VAL A 452 -11.78 8.26 -14.14
C VAL A 452 -12.69 8.35 -15.36
N GLY A 453 -12.15 7.92 -16.48
CA GLY A 453 -12.63 8.09 -17.83
C GLY A 453 -14.12 8.25 -18.07
N VAL A 454 -14.34 9.21 -18.92
CA VAL A 454 -15.42 9.22 -19.89
C VAL A 454 -14.93 8.30 -21.03
N GLY A 455 -15.50 7.14 -21.15
CA GLY A 455 -15.34 6.35 -22.35
C GLY A 455 -14.41 5.14 -22.20
N ASN A 456 -14.92 4.18 -22.66
CA ASN A 456 -14.70 2.80 -23.01
C ASN A 456 -15.20 1.87 -21.90
N GLY A 457 -16.57 1.74 -21.91
CA GLY A 457 -17.26 0.62 -21.33
C GLY A 457 -16.97 -0.66 -22.10
#